data_f1e28dfce4edd68b0ab1422bdebb5df8
#
_entry.id   f1e28dfce4edd68b0ab1422bdebb5df8
#
_cell.length_a   1.000
_cell.length_b   1.000
_cell.length_c   1.000
_cell.angle_alpha   90.00
_cell.angle_beta   90.00
_cell.angle_gamma   90.00
#
_symmetry.space_group_name_H-M   'P 1'
#
loop_
_entity.id
_entity.type
_entity.pdbx_description
1 polymer ?
#
loop_
_entity_poly.entity_id
_entity_poly.type
_entity_poly.pdbx_seq_one_letter_code
_entity_poly.pdbx_strand_id
1 'polypeptide(L)'
;IIVAVECNHEGNRRLIEYSPMTYTNSEHDTIRGKGGTMLNWMVKELKPFIDAHYRTLSDRCNTIIAGSSMGGLMALYGAAAYNSVFQRAACLSPSLWVAPGKVMELIAKARIRPDTTIYMDYGENEMANHVASQAVIPSAVYLLLTKGVNLAFRIVPGGNHSEASWEKQIPIF
;
A
#
# COMPACT_ATOMS: atom_id res chain seq x y z
N ILE A 1 17.43 5.72 -6.12
CA ILE A 1 16.79 7.04 -5.88
C ILE A 1 15.48 6.79 -5.13
N ILE A 2 15.23 7.59 -4.08
CA ILE A 2 13.98 7.61 -3.34
C ILE A 2 13.23 8.90 -3.73
N VAL A 3 11.96 8.77 -4.09
CA VAL A 3 11.07 9.89 -4.39
C VAL A 3 9.94 9.87 -3.36
N ALA A 4 9.98 10.81 -2.42
CA ALA A 4 8.93 10.99 -1.44
C ALA A 4 7.84 11.93 -1.99
N VAL A 5 6.61 11.47 -1.96
CA VAL A 5 5.46 12.25 -2.42
C VAL A 5 4.69 12.75 -1.21
N GLU A 6 4.59 14.08 -1.13
CA GLU A 6 3.84 14.75 -0.07
C GLU A 6 2.34 14.62 -0.30
N CYS A 7 1.57 14.50 0.78
CA CYS A 7 0.11 14.48 0.72
C CYS A 7 -0.48 15.85 1.10
N ASN A 8 -1.73 16.06 0.75
CA ASN A 8 -2.45 17.25 1.19
C ASN A 8 -2.80 17.16 2.68
N HIS A 9 -2.37 18.14 3.47
CA HIS A 9 -2.56 18.20 4.92
C HIS A 9 -3.85 18.95 5.36
N GLU A 10 -4.62 19.51 4.42
CA GLU A 10 -5.84 20.25 4.76
C GLU A 10 -6.99 19.28 5.08
N GLY A 11 -7.44 19.26 6.32
CA GLY A 11 -8.55 18.43 6.78
C GLY A 11 -8.33 16.95 6.46
N ASN A 12 -9.34 16.27 5.92
CA ASN A 12 -9.28 14.85 5.55
C ASN A 12 -8.74 14.56 4.13
N ARG A 13 -8.08 15.53 3.49
CA ARG A 13 -7.64 15.37 2.09
C ARG A 13 -6.61 14.27 1.89
N ARG A 14 -5.75 14.01 2.88
CA ARG A 14 -4.86 12.84 2.87
C ARG A 14 -5.63 11.54 2.71
N LEU A 15 -6.74 11.37 3.41
CA LEU A 15 -7.58 10.17 3.30
C LEU A 15 -8.22 10.06 1.91
N ILE A 16 -8.57 11.18 1.29
CA ILE A 16 -9.10 11.22 -0.07
C ILE A 16 -8.02 10.81 -1.08
N GLU A 17 -6.83 11.39 -0.99
CA GLU A 17 -5.73 11.13 -1.92
C GLU A 17 -5.19 9.71 -1.79
N TYR A 18 -5.09 9.18 -0.56
CA TYR A 18 -4.49 7.88 -0.26
C TYR A 18 -5.52 6.75 -0.11
N SER A 19 -6.74 6.95 -0.59
CA SER A 19 -7.69 5.85 -0.72
C SER A 19 -7.97 5.53 -2.18
N PRO A 20 -7.75 4.29 -2.63
CA PRO A 20 -8.11 3.86 -3.98
C PRO A 20 -9.62 3.66 -4.15
N MET A 21 -10.39 3.73 -3.06
CA MET A 21 -11.82 3.44 -3.04
C MET A 21 -12.59 4.44 -2.20
N THR A 22 -13.88 4.65 -2.52
CA THR A 22 -14.80 5.40 -1.68
C THR A 22 -15.25 4.54 -0.51
N TYR A 23 -15.26 5.09 0.71
CA TYR A 23 -15.71 4.40 1.92
C TYR A 23 -16.36 5.39 2.90
N THR A 24 -17.04 4.86 3.91
CA THR A 24 -17.58 5.66 5.02
C THR A 24 -16.67 5.45 6.24
N ASN A 25 -16.20 6.53 6.84
CA ASN A 25 -15.35 6.49 8.03
C ASN A 25 -16.19 6.25 9.31
N SER A 26 -15.51 6.17 10.46
CA SER A 26 -16.16 5.98 11.77
C SER A 26 -17.07 7.14 12.19
N GLU A 27 -16.86 8.31 11.65
CA GLU A 27 -17.66 9.52 11.88
C GLU A 27 -18.85 9.64 10.92
N HIS A 28 -19.11 8.59 10.13
CA HIS A 28 -20.16 8.50 9.11
C HIS A 28 -19.94 9.43 7.91
N ASP A 29 -18.76 10.00 7.74
CA ASP A 29 -18.42 10.79 6.56
C ASP A 29 -18.09 9.90 5.37
N THR A 30 -18.54 10.30 4.21
CA THR A 30 -18.18 9.63 2.96
C THR A 30 -16.87 10.17 2.42
N ILE A 31 -15.82 9.39 2.50
CA ILE A 31 -14.51 9.66 1.91
C ILE A 31 -14.52 9.19 0.45
N ARG A 32 -14.53 10.13 -0.48
CA ARG A 32 -14.47 9.84 -1.92
C ARG A 32 -13.03 9.71 -2.35
N GLY A 33 -12.52 8.48 -2.34
CA GLY A 33 -11.12 8.19 -2.65
C GLY A 33 -10.70 8.60 -4.06
N LYS A 34 -9.53 9.23 -4.16
CA LYS A 34 -8.85 9.66 -5.40
C LYS A 34 -7.49 8.98 -5.59
N GLY A 35 -7.21 7.91 -4.87
CA GLY A 35 -5.94 7.20 -4.93
C GLY A 35 -5.60 6.70 -6.35
N GLY A 36 -6.61 6.31 -7.13
CA GLY A 36 -6.41 5.98 -8.54
C GLY A 36 -5.91 7.17 -9.37
N THR A 37 -6.42 8.38 -9.13
CA THR A 37 -5.93 9.61 -9.77
C THR A 37 -4.49 9.89 -9.39
N MET A 38 -4.16 9.76 -8.11
CA MET A 38 -2.80 9.97 -7.61
C MET A 38 -1.81 8.97 -8.21
N LEU A 39 -2.11 7.68 -8.18
CA LEU A 39 -1.22 6.68 -8.79
C LEU A 39 -1.10 6.84 -10.31
N ASN A 40 -2.17 7.22 -10.99
CA ASN A 40 -2.12 7.51 -12.41
C ASN A 40 -1.16 8.68 -12.72
N TRP A 41 -1.18 9.73 -11.91
CA TRP A 41 -0.22 10.83 -12.02
C TRP A 41 1.21 10.36 -11.71
N MET A 42 1.42 9.58 -10.64
CA MET A 42 2.74 9.03 -10.30
C MET A 42 3.33 8.20 -11.45
N VAL A 43 2.49 7.40 -12.12
CA VAL A 43 2.94 6.49 -13.18
C VAL A 43 3.12 7.21 -14.51
N LYS A 44 2.25 8.17 -14.85
CA LYS A 44 2.24 8.79 -16.17
C LYS A 44 3.03 10.09 -16.26
N GLU A 45 3.26 10.76 -15.13
CA GLU A 45 3.92 12.06 -15.10
C GLU A 45 5.16 12.04 -14.22
N LEU A 46 5.00 11.71 -12.92
CA LEU A 46 6.11 11.78 -11.97
C LEU A 46 7.23 10.80 -12.33
N LYS A 47 6.92 9.50 -12.50
CA LYS A 47 7.95 8.51 -12.81
C LYS A 47 8.68 8.80 -14.13
N PRO A 48 8.02 9.11 -15.26
CA PRO A 48 8.71 9.50 -16.47
C PRO A 48 9.59 10.75 -16.30
N PHE A 49 9.13 11.74 -15.54
CA PHE A 49 9.94 12.92 -15.21
C PHE A 49 11.22 12.53 -14.45
N ILE A 50 11.10 11.70 -13.42
CA ILE A 50 12.24 11.23 -12.62
C ILE A 50 13.21 10.42 -13.50
N ASP A 51 12.70 9.51 -14.30
CA ASP A 51 13.53 8.66 -15.18
C ASP A 51 14.28 9.47 -16.24
N ALA A 52 13.70 10.58 -16.70
CA ALA A 52 14.34 11.47 -17.69
C ALA A 52 15.40 12.39 -17.10
N HIS A 53 15.31 12.75 -15.80
CA HIS A 53 16.18 13.76 -15.20
C HIS A 53 17.20 13.19 -14.23
N TYR A 54 17.07 11.93 -13.82
CA TYR A 54 17.96 11.29 -12.86
C TYR A 54 18.43 9.93 -13.36
N ARG A 55 19.57 9.49 -12.86
CA ARG A 55 20.11 8.15 -13.18
C ARG A 55 19.32 7.07 -12.47
N THR A 56 18.27 6.59 -13.11
CA THR A 56 17.41 5.52 -12.62
C THR A 56 17.59 4.26 -13.46
N LEU A 57 17.12 3.13 -12.92
CA LEU A 57 16.79 1.93 -13.67
C LEU A 57 15.26 1.93 -13.82
N SER A 58 14.80 2.34 -15.00
CA SER A 58 13.36 2.65 -15.23
C SER A 58 12.45 1.43 -15.31
N ASP A 59 13.05 0.23 -15.41
CA ASP A 59 12.31 -1.01 -15.58
C ASP A 59 11.45 -1.35 -14.37
N ARG A 60 10.39 -2.09 -14.61
CA ARG A 60 9.48 -2.62 -13.60
C ARG A 60 10.20 -3.32 -12.45
N CYS A 61 11.22 -4.14 -12.76
CA CYS A 61 11.96 -4.91 -11.75
C CYS A 61 12.80 -4.03 -10.79
N ASN A 62 13.06 -2.78 -11.18
CA ASN A 62 13.79 -1.79 -10.39
C ASN A 62 12.89 -0.71 -9.79
N THR A 63 11.57 -0.86 -9.93
CA THR A 63 10.61 0.13 -9.45
C THR A 63 9.81 -0.44 -8.27
N ILE A 64 9.93 0.23 -7.12
CA ILE A 64 9.30 -0.14 -5.85
C ILE A 64 8.32 0.95 -5.45
N ILE A 65 7.16 0.57 -4.96
CA ILE A 65 6.24 1.47 -4.26
C ILE A 65 6.20 1.09 -2.79
N ALA A 66 6.31 2.09 -1.90
CA ALA A 66 6.33 1.87 -0.47
C ALA A 66 5.46 2.89 0.27
N GLY A 67 4.93 2.49 1.41
CA GLY A 67 4.20 3.39 2.29
C GLY A 67 3.70 2.71 3.54
N SER A 68 3.27 3.53 4.49
CA SER A 68 2.73 3.08 5.77
C SER A 68 1.27 3.50 5.94
N SER A 69 0.48 2.75 6.71
CA SER A 69 -0.91 3.07 6.99
C SER A 69 -1.74 3.19 5.69
N MET A 70 -2.35 4.36 5.43
CA MET A 70 -3.01 4.64 4.14
C MET A 70 -2.02 4.59 2.96
N GLY A 71 -0.76 4.98 3.18
CA GLY A 71 0.31 4.80 2.18
C GLY A 71 0.61 3.32 1.90
N GLY A 72 0.53 2.47 2.91
CA GLY A 72 0.62 1.01 2.76
C GLY A 72 -0.52 0.42 1.94
N LEU A 73 -1.75 0.93 2.14
CA LEU A 73 -2.90 0.58 1.29
C LEU A 73 -2.66 1.03 -0.17
N MET A 74 -2.10 2.23 -0.37
CA MET A 74 -1.75 2.72 -1.71
C MET A 74 -0.61 1.91 -2.34
N ALA A 75 0.37 1.45 -1.57
CA ALA A 75 1.43 0.58 -2.06
C ALA A 75 0.87 -0.77 -2.54
N LEU A 76 -0.04 -1.36 -1.77
CA LEU A 76 -0.75 -2.58 -2.17
C LEU A 76 -1.58 -2.35 -3.44
N TYR A 77 -2.30 -1.23 -3.51
CA TYR A 77 -3.06 -0.85 -4.70
C TYR A 77 -2.16 -0.65 -5.91
N GLY A 78 -1.02 -0.02 -5.75
CA GLY A 78 -0.01 0.15 -6.80
C GLY A 78 0.49 -1.18 -7.34
N ALA A 79 0.85 -2.12 -6.45
CA ALA A 79 1.27 -3.46 -6.84
C ALA A 79 0.15 -4.25 -7.55
N ALA A 80 -1.11 -4.04 -7.17
CA ALA A 80 -2.24 -4.75 -7.75
C ALA A 80 -2.71 -4.15 -9.09
N ALA A 81 -2.95 -2.83 -9.14
CA ALA A 81 -3.57 -2.16 -10.28
C ALA A 81 -2.56 -1.63 -11.30
N TYR A 82 -1.32 -1.35 -10.87
CA TYR A 82 -0.24 -0.85 -11.72
C TYR A 82 0.94 -1.83 -11.75
N ASN A 83 0.63 -3.12 -11.74
CA ASN A 83 1.61 -4.19 -11.70
C ASN A 83 2.60 -4.20 -12.89
N SER A 84 2.24 -3.58 -14.00
CA SER A 84 3.15 -3.35 -15.14
C SER A 84 4.29 -2.36 -14.84
N VAL A 85 4.15 -1.55 -13.76
CA VAL A 85 5.13 -0.54 -13.36
C VAL A 85 5.86 -0.94 -12.08
N PHE A 86 5.13 -1.44 -11.09
CA PHE A 86 5.69 -1.79 -9.79
C PHE A 86 5.79 -3.31 -9.64
N GLN A 87 7.02 -3.83 -9.63
CA GLN A 87 7.25 -5.24 -9.32
C GLN A 87 7.27 -5.49 -7.82
N ARG A 88 7.70 -4.49 -7.04
CA ARG A 88 7.88 -4.62 -5.60
C ARG A 88 7.01 -3.62 -4.86
N ALA A 89 6.45 -4.06 -3.74
CA ALA A 89 5.73 -3.18 -2.83
C ALA A 89 6.13 -3.43 -1.38
N ALA A 90 6.27 -2.35 -0.61
CA ALA A 90 6.40 -2.41 0.84
C ALA A 90 5.16 -1.76 1.48
N CYS A 91 4.36 -2.59 2.13
CA CYS A 91 3.06 -2.23 2.70
C CYS A 91 3.16 -2.30 4.23
N LEU A 92 3.60 -1.21 4.87
CA LEU A 92 3.81 -1.14 6.30
C LEU A 92 2.47 -0.81 6.98
N SER A 93 1.99 -1.70 7.84
CA SER A 93 0.70 -1.59 8.53
C SER A 93 -0.44 -1.07 7.63
N PRO A 94 -0.67 -1.66 6.44
CA PRO A 94 -1.60 -1.11 5.46
C PRO A 94 -3.03 -1.05 6.02
N SER A 95 -3.72 0.08 5.76
CA SER A 95 -5.08 0.33 6.26
C SER A 95 -6.14 -0.51 5.55
N LEU A 96 -6.06 -1.84 5.63
CA LEU A 96 -6.99 -2.77 4.96
C LEU A 96 -8.40 -2.71 5.54
N TRP A 97 -8.53 -2.24 6.76
CA TRP A 97 -9.78 -2.08 7.51
C TRP A 97 -10.69 -0.97 6.96
N VAL A 98 -10.16 -0.05 6.17
CA VAL A 98 -10.88 1.11 5.63
C VAL A 98 -12.11 0.70 4.81
N ALA A 99 -11.96 -0.29 3.96
CA ALA A 99 -13.05 -0.83 3.16
C ALA A 99 -12.77 -2.31 2.82
N PRO A 100 -12.86 -3.22 3.82
CA PRO A 100 -12.39 -4.60 3.69
C PRO A 100 -12.88 -5.32 2.45
N GLY A 101 -14.19 -5.29 2.19
CA GLY A 101 -14.77 -5.95 1.02
C GLY A 101 -14.21 -5.43 -0.31
N LYS A 102 -14.01 -4.11 -0.42
CA LYS A 102 -13.45 -3.50 -1.64
C LYS A 102 -11.95 -3.80 -1.79
N VAL A 103 -11.21 -3.89 -0.69
CA VAL A 103 -9.80 -4.30 -0.72
C VAL A 103 -9.69 -5.75 -1.18
N MET A 104 -10.52 -6.65 -0.65
CA MET A 104 -10.54 -8.05 -1.09
C MET A 104 -10.92 -8.17 -2.57
N GLU A 105 -11.93 -7.44 -3.00
CA GLU A 105 -12.35 -7.40 -4.41
C GLU A 105 -11.24 -6.89 -5.32
N LEU A 106 -10.53 -5.84 -4.90
CA LEU A 106 -9.37 -5.31 -5.63
C LEU A 106 -8.31 -6.39 -5.84
N ILE A 107 -7.88 -7.06 -4.76
CA ILE A 107 -6.86 -8.12 -4.85
C ILE A 107 -7.37 -9.28 -5.71
N ALA A 108 -8.60 -9.71 -5.50
CA ALA A 108 -9.18 -10.84 -6.23
C ALA A 108 -9.25 -10.60 -7.74
N LYS A 109 -9.65 -9.40 -8.16
CA LYS A 109 -9.76 -9.02 -9.58
C LYS A 109 -8.44 -8.64 -10.24
N ALA A 110 -7.42 -8.27 -9.45
CA ALA A 110 -6.14 -7.82 -9.98
C ALA A 110 -5.40 -8.93 -10.74
N ARG A 111 -4.81 -8.56 -11.87
CA ARG A 111 -3.90 -9.42 -12.63
C ARG A 111 -2.47 -9.16 -12.16
N ILE A 112 -2.11 -9.76 -11.02
CA ILE A 112 -0.79 -9.63 -10.44
C ILE A 112 0.10 -10.73 -11.01
N ARG A 113 1.28 -10.35 -11.51
CA ARG A 113 2.26 -11.30 -12.07
C ARG A 113 2.94 -12.08 -10.93
N PRO A 114 3.23 -13.36 -11.11
CA PRO A 114 3.87 -14.19 -10.07
C PRO A 114 5.27 -13.71 -9.65
N ASP A 115 5.96 -12.95 -10.50
CA ASP A 115 7.26 -12.35 -10.20
C ASP A 115 7.17 -11.08 -9.31
N THR A 116 5.97 -10.74 -8.83
CA THR A 116 5.75 -9.61 -7.92
C THR A 116 6.17 -9.98 -6.51
N THR A 117 6.89 -9.08 -5.84
CA THR A 117 7.29 -9.24 -4.43
C THR A 117 6.55 -8.20 -3.57
N ILE A 118 5.91 -8.67 -2.52
CA ILE A 118 5.21 -7.81 -1.56
C ILE A 118 5.76 -8.08 -0.17
N TYR A 119 6.25 -7.05 0.48
CA TYR A 119 6.46 -7.02 1.91
C TYR A 119 5.23 -6.41 2.58
N MET A 120 4.73 -7.04 3.63
CA MET A 120 3.61 -6.55 4.42
C MET A 120 3.85 -6.86 5.89
N ASP A 121 3.64 -5.89 6.75
CA ASP A 121 3.74 -6.10 8.19
C ASP A 121 2.61 -5.43 8.97
N TYR A 122 2.51 -5.81 10.23
CA TYR A 122 1.74 -5.12 11.26
C TYR A 122 2.46 -5.22 12.60
N GLY A 123 2.33 -4.20 13.42
CA GLY A 123 2.80 -4.25 14.79
C GLY A 123 1.95 -5.17 15.65
N GLU A 124 2.58 -5.91 16.56
CA GLU A 124 1.88 -6.78 17.52
C GLU A 124 0.85 -6.02 18.35
N ASN A 125 1.20 -4.81 18.80
CA ASN A 125 0.31 -3.96 19.59
C ASN A 125 -0.84 -3.37 18.76
N GLU A 126 -0.65 -3.19 17.44
CA GLU A 126 -1.73 -2.83 16.52
C GLU A 126 -2.76 -3.95 16.42
N MET A 127 -2.28 -5.18 16.28
CA MET A 127 -3.15 -6.36 16.16
C MET A 127 -4.02 -6.54 17.40
N ALA A 128 -3.47 -6.32 18.60
CA ALA A 128 -4.21 -6.43 19.85
C ALA A 128 -5.36 -5.41 19.97
N ASN A 129 -5.20 -4.23 19.36
CA ASN A 129 -6.15 -3.11 19.48
C ASN A 129 -7.12 -2.96 18.30
N HIS A 130 -6.92 -3.67 17.19
CA HIS A 130 -7.70 -3.52 15.96
C HIS A 130 -8.35 -4.83 15.49
N VAL A 131 -9.44 -5.22 16.13
CA VAL A 131 -10.21 -6.45 15.78
C VAL A 131 -10.61 -6.50 14.30
N ALA A 132 -10.99 -5.35 13.72
CA ALA A 132 -11.33 -5.27 12.30
C ALA A 132 -10.14 -5.64 11.39
N SER A 133 -8.92 -5.25 11.76
CA SER A 133 -7.71 -5.61 11.03
C SER A 133 -7.41 -7.11 11.12
N GLN A 134 -7.59 -7.71 12.31
CA GLN A 134 -7.38 -9.15 12.52
C GLN A 134 -8.22 -10.02 11.58
N ALA A 135 -9.45 -9.61 11.29
CA ALA A 135 -10.34 -10.35 10.39
C ALA A 135 -9.96 -10.21 8.90
N VAL A 136 -9.43 -9.07 8.50
CA VAL A 136 -9.14 -8.74 7.09
C VAL A 136 -7.78 -9.26 6.63
N ILE A 137 -6.78 -9.18 7.50
CA ILE A 137 -5.39 -9.51 7.15
C ILE A 137 -5.24 -10.95 6.65
N PRO A 138 -5.77 -12.00 7.32
CA PRO A 138 -5.63 -13.37 6.83
C PRO A 138 -6.25 -13.57 5.45
N SER A 139 -7.37 -12.92 5.17
CA SER A 139 -8.03 -12.98 3.87
C SER A 139 -7.21 -12.31 2.78
N ALA A 140 -6.61 -11.15 3.07
CA ALA A 140 -5.72 -10.46 2.13
C ALA A 140 -4.46 -11.28 1.83
N VAL A 141 -3.81 -11.82 2.87
CA VAL A 141 -2.64 -12.70 2.76
C VAL A 141 -2.97 -13.92 1.91
N TYR A 142 -4.08 -14.61 2.21
CA TYR A 142 -4.53 -15.76 1.43
C TYR A 142 -4.73 -15.42 -0.04
N LEU A 143 -5.46 -14.34 -0.35
CA LEU A 143 -5.70 -13.91 -1.73
C LEU A 143 -4.39 -13.57 -2.46
N LEU A 144 -3.45 -12.89 -1.82
CA LEU A 144 -2.15 -12.59 -2.41
C LEU A 144 -1.37 -13.86 -2.72
N LEU A 145 -1.35 -14.83 -1.81
CA LEU A 145 -0.70 -16.12 -2.03
C LEU A 145 -1.34 -16.89 -3.20
N THR A 146 -2.67 -16.84 -3.35
CA THR A 146 -3.34 -17.47 -4.51
C THR A 146 -2.98 -16.83 -5.86
N LYS A 147 -2.47 -15.59 -5.86
CA LYS A 147 -1.91 -14.94 -7.07
C LYS A 147 -0.49 -15.40 -7.39
N GLY A 148 0.13 -16.19 -6.53
CA GLY A 148 1.49 -16.70 -6.71
C GLY A 148 2.59 -15.66 -6.50
N VAL A 149 2.28 -14.55 -5.81
CA VAL A 149 3.28 -13.51 -5.51
C VAL A 149 4.26 -13.96 -4.44
N ASN A 150 5.46 -13.41 -4.46
CA ASN A 150 6.42 -13.57 -3.37
C ASN A 150 6.00 -12.66 -2.21
N LEU A 151 5.32 -13.22 -1.21
CA LEU A 151 4.82 -12.48 -0.06
C LEU A 151 5.68 -12.74 1.18
N ALA A 152 6.28 -11.68 1.72
CA ALA A 152 6.85 -11.65 3.07
C ALA A 152 5.84 -10.95 4.00
N PHE A 153 5.16 -11.73 4.84
CA PHE A 153 4.23 -11.20 5.84
C PHE A 153 4.80 -11.38 7.24
N ARG A 154 4.74 -10.31 8.06
CA ARG A 154 5.28 -10.30 9.42
C ARG A 154 4.33 -9.65 10.41
N ILE A 155 4.32 -10.19 11.64
CA ILE A 155 3.89 -9.46 12.84
C ILE A 155 5.16 -9.01 13.56
N VAL A 156 5.30 -7.71 13.76
CA VAL A 156 6.50 -7.09 14.36
C VAL A 156 6.35 -7.08 15.88
N PRO A 157 7.16 -7.84 16.64
CA PRO A 157 7.06 -7.88 18.09
C PRO A 157 7.21 -6.49 18.71
N GLY A 158 6.28 -6.14 19.62
CA GLY A 158 6.23 -4.82 20.27
C GLY A 158 5.96 -3.63 19.34
N GLY A 159 5.71 -3.88 18.05
CA GLY A 159 5.43 -2.84 17.07
C GLY A 159 4.10 -2.14 17.32
N ASN A 160 4.06 -0.84 16.99
CA ASN A 160 2.89 0.02 17.08
C ASN A 160 2.60 0.66 15.72
N HIS A 161 1.42 1.23 15.56
CA HIS A 161 1.05 2.02 14.38
C HIS A 161 1.72 3.40 14.42
N SER A 162 3.02 3.44 14.15
CA SER A 162 3.83 4.66 14.25
C SER A 162 5.05 4.63 13.35
N GLU A 163 5.51 5.82 12.99
CA GLU A 163 6.72 6.04 12.18
C GLU A 163 7.94 5.36 12.83
N ALA A 164 8.09 5.46 14.14
CA ALA A 164 9.20 4.84 14.90
C ALA A 164 9.20 3.31 14.81
N SER A 165 8.04 2.68 14.61
CA SER A 165 7.94 1.23 14.36
C SER A 165 8.26 0.89 12.91
N TRP A 166 7.76 1.67 11.96
CA TRP A 166 7.96 1.43 10.53
C TRP A 166 9.40 1.68 10.08
N GLU A 167 10.06 2.71 10.62
CA GLU A 167 11.47 3.02 10.33
C GLU A 167 12.37 1.80 10.55
N LYS A 168 12.12 1.04 11.62
CA LYS A 168 12.90 -0.17 11.96
C LYS A 168 12.73 -1.31 10.95
N GLN A 169 11.71 -1.26 10.10
CA GLN A 169 11.45 -2.28 9.09
C GLN A 169 12.13 -1.96 7.74
N ILE A 170 12.50 -0.69 7.48
CA ILE A 170 13.12 -0.28 6.22
C ILE A 170 14.34 -1.12 5.83
N PRO A 171 15.24 -1.53 6.74
CA PRO A 171 16.38 -2.37 6.36
C PRO A 171 16.01 -3.82 5.98
N ILE A 172 14.75 -4.22 6.07
CA ILE A 172 14.32 -5.61 5.90
C ILE A 172 13.80 -5.88 4.47
N PHE A 173 13.32 -4.85 3.77
CA PHE A 173 12.76 -4.97 2.43
C PHE A 173 13.49 -4.20 1.35
#